data_847ba4c08f705892c875aabece8a9335
#
_entry.id   847ba4c08f705892c875aabece8a9335
#
_cell.length_a   1.000
_cell.length_b   1.000
_cell.length_c   1.000
_cell.angle_alpha   90.00
_cell.angle_beta   90.00
_cell.angle_gamma   90.00
#
_symmetry.space_group_name_H-M   'P 1'
#
loop_
_entity.id
_entity.type
_entity.pdbx_description
1 polymer ?
#
loop_
_entity_poly.entity_id
_entity_poly.type
_entity_poly.pdbx_seq_one_letter_code
_entity_poly.pdbx_strand_id
1 'polypeptide(L)'
;RTSRGLGDVYKRQVDNDIKSTFFKKIETFKNNFLKADQGEPDFLDIHSCFEVIRGFNYVASHKDKLDNYRDLLGPNVIDNVERGLKYSLADVSTAHVMQTKIYKNFRNFFNDYDVLICPAASVSPYPHEQLFVDNINGEKLPTYMRWLSLSYASTMAIPCVWALPCGLDHKEMPFGIQLIAPAGRDVELSEIAKSLETVLMTNEKTKRPIPLIK
;
A
#
# COMPACT_ATOMS: atom_id res chain seq x y z
N ARG A 1 17.26 13.09 -8.88
CA ARG A 1 15.82 12.97 -8.66
C ARG A 1 15.49 13.01 -7.18
N THR A 2 14.35 13.55 -6.83
CA THR A 2 13.94 13.80 -5.44
C THR A 2 12.98 12.72 -4.98
N SER A 3 13.22 12.08 -3.82
CA SER A 3 12.31 11.09 -3.24
C SER A 3 11.78 11.54 -1.88
N ARG A 4 10.57 11.11 -1.53
CA ARG A 4 9.97 11.28 -0.21
C ARG A 4 9.44 9.94 0.30
N GLY A 5 9.55 9.69 1.59
CA GLY A 5 9.02 8.47 2.22
C GLY A 5 8.12 8.78 3.40
N LEU A 6 7.22 7.86 3.70
CA LEU A 6 6.26 7.72 4.80
C LEU A 6 5.89 8.96 5.61
N GLY A 7 4.66 9.41 5.46
CA GLY A 7 4.01 10.40 6.29
C GLY A 7 3.13 9.82 7.42
N ASP A 8 2.31 10.69 8.04
CA ASP A 8 1.56 10.40 9.27
C ASP A 8 0.37 9.43 9.11
N VAL A 9 -0.28 9.38 7.95
CA VAL A 9 -1.42 8.47 7.71
C VAL A 9 -0.98 7.01 7.74
N TYR A 10 0.20 6.73 7.22
CA TYR A 10 0.80 5.40 7.29
C TYR A 10 1.41 5.07 8.66
N LYS A 11 1.64 6.07 9.53
CA LYS A 11 2.32 5.86 10.82
C LYS A 11 1.59 4.88 11.74
N ARG A 12 0.26 4.84 11.71
CA ARG A 12 -0.56 4.01 12.61
C ARG A 12 -0.84 2.61 12.08
N GLN A 13 -0.61 2.36 10.79
CA GLN A 13 -1.01 1.12 10.12
C GLN A 13 0.15 0.33 9.54
N VAL A 14 1.37 0.72 9.87
CA VAL A 14 2.58 -0.03 9.59
C VAL A 14 3.18 -0.49 10.91
N ASP A 15 3.47 -1.78 11.00
CA ASP A 15 4.17 -2.37 12.13
C ASP A 15 5.46 -1.60 12.42
N ASN A 16 5.75 -1.32 13.70
CA ASN A 16 6.89 -0.52 14.12
C ASN A 16 8.23 -1.13 13.69
N ASP A 17 8.34 -2.45 13.67
CA ASP A 17 9.56 -3.13 13.25
C ASP A 17 9.73 -3.10 11.73
N ILE A 18 8.64 -3.20 10.96
CA ILE A 18 8.63 -2.98 9.51
C ILE A 18 9.05 -1.54 9.19
N LYS A 19 8.52 -0.57 9.91
CA LYS A 19 8.89 0.84 9.76
C LYS A 19 10.38 1.07 10.09
N SER A 20 10.87 0.50 11.20
CA SER A 20 12.29 0.56 11.58
C SER A 20 13.16 -0.12 10.50
N THR A 21 12.76 -1.27 10.01
CA THR A 21 13.45 -1.99 8.92
C THR A 21 13.53 -1.12 7.67
N PHE A 22 12.40 -0.52 7.26
CA PHE A 22 12.35 0.38 6.11
C PHE A 22 13.35 1.54 6.23
N PHE A 23 13.34 2.28 7.35
CA PHE A 23 14.26 3.40 7.52
C PHE A 23 15.73 2.97 7.52
N LYS A 24 16.07 1.85 8.17
CA LYS A 24 17.43 1.31 8.12
C LYS A 24 17.88 0.99 6.69
N LYS A 25 16.96 0.53 5.83
CA LYS A 25 17.27 0.24 4.43
C LYS A 25 17.38 1.51 3.59
N ILE A 26 16.48 2.49 3.78
CA ILE A 26 16.58 3.80 3.12
C ILE A 26 17.93 4.44 3.36
N GLU A 27 18.47 4.38 4.57
CA GLU A 27 19.80 4.92 4.88
C GLU A 27 20.92 4.34 4.01
N THR A 28 20.76 3.11 3.50
CA THR A 28 21.79 2.48 2.65
C THR A 28 21.82 3.01 1.23
N PHE A 29 20.73 3.60 0.74
CA PHE A 29 20.63 4.04 -0.66
C PHE A 29 20.08 5.47 -0.86
N LYS A 30 19.68 6.19 0.18
CA LYS A 30 19.12 7.54 0.04
C LYS A 30 20.05 8.52 -0.69
N ASN A 31 21.37 8.35 -0.58
CA ASN A 31 22.37 9.19 -1.22
C ASN A 31 22.44 9.02 -2.75
N ASN A 32 21.71 8.07 -3.31
CA ASN A 32 21.54 7.93 -4.76
C ASN A 32 20.46 8.87 -5.33
N PHE A 33 19.73 9.58 -4.46
CA PHE A 33 18.78 10.62 -4.83
C PHE A 33 19.39 12.01 -4.56
N LEU A 34 19.04 12.99 -5.37
CA LEU A 34 19.46 14.39 -5.15
C LEU A 34 18.91 14.92 -3.83
N LYS A 35 17.70 14.50 -3.47
CA LYS A 35 17.04 14.85 -2.22
C LYS A 35 16.15 13.69 -1.78
N ALA A 36 16.20 13.35 -0.50
CA ALA A 36 15.36 12.33 0.12
C ALA A 36 14.80 12.86 1.44
N ASP A 37 13.51 13.22 1.44
CA ASP A 37 12.79 13.75 2.60
C ASP A 37 11.74 12.75 3.09
N GLN A 38 11.29 12.91 4.34
CA GLN A 38 10.09 12.25 4.82
C GLN A 38 8.85 13.07 4.48
N GLY A 39 7.79 12.42 3.99
CA GLY A 39 6.51 13.04 3.71
C GLY A 39 5.59 12.16 2.88
N GLU A 40 4.35 12.58 2.75
CA GLU A 40 3.30 11.89 2.00
C GLU A 40 2.35 12.89 1.37
N PRO A 41 1.59 12.51 0.34
CA PRO A 41 0.43 13.25 -0.10
C PRO A 41 -0.61 13.34 1.02
N ASP A 42 -1.44 14.37 1.01
CA ASP A 42 -2.61 14.42 1.87
C ASP A 42 -3.69 13.46 1.33
N PHE A 43 -3.84 12.34 2.00
CA PHE A 43 -4.81 11.30 1.66
C PHE A 43 -6.20 11.52 2.26
N LEU A 44 -6.42 12.61 3.02
CA LEU A 44 -7.70 12.88 3.68
C LEU A 44 -8.18 11.67 4.51
N ASP A 45 -9.49 11.41 4.54
CA ASP A 45 -10.05 10.16 5.09
C ASP A 45 -10.09 9.05 4.03
N ILE A 46 -8.89 8.60 3.64
CA ILE A 46 -8.71 7.55 2.62
C ILE A 46 -9.42 6.26 3.01
N HIS A 47 -9.50 5.95 4.29
CA HIS A 47 -10.06 4.71 4.78
C HIS A 47 -11.56 4.61 4.51
N SER A 48 -12.31 5.61 4.95
CA SER A 48 -13.76 5.68 4.67
C SER A 48 -14.03 5.73 3.17
N CYS A 49 -13.24 6.52 2.42
CA CYS A 49 -13.37 6.60 0.98
C CYS A 49 -13.18 5.23 0.31
N PHE A 50 -12.12 4.51 0.67
CA PHE A 50 -11.83 3.19 0.13
C PHE A 50 -12.90 2.15 0.50
N GLU A 51 -13.33 2.12 1.76
CA GLU A 51 -14.33 1.16 2.24
C GLU A 51 -15.67 1.32 1.50
N VAL A 52 -16.12 2.55 1.28
CA VAL A 52 -17.36 2.81 0.52
C VAL A 52 -17.23 2.37 -0.94
N ILE A 53 -16.17 2.81 -1.64
CA ILE A 53 -15.96 2.46 -3.06
C ILE A 53 -15.77 0.96 -3.23
N ARG A 54 -15.03 0.31 -2.32
CA ARG A 54 -14.86 -1.13 -2.34
C ARG A 54 -16.19 -1.86 -2.12
N GLY A 55 -16.96 -1.45 -1.11
CA GLY A 55 -18.28 -2.04 -0.83
C GLY A 55 -19.21 -1.92 -2.02
N PHE A 56 -19.29 -0.75 -2.64
CA PHE A 56 -20.05 -0.52 -3.87
C PHE A 56 -19.63 -1.48 -4.99
N ASN A 57 -18.34 -1.62 -5.26
CA ASN A 57 -17.82 -2.51 -6.30
C ASN A 57 -18.10 -4.00 -5.98
N TYR A 58 -18.07 -4.38 -4.70
CA TYR A 58 -18.39 -5.74 -4.27
C TYR A 58 -19.88 -6.06 -4.44
N VAL A 59 -20.77 -5.12 -4.17
CA VAL A 59 -22.20 -5.26 -4.47
C VAL A 59 -22.40 -5.50 -5.96
N ALA A 60 -21.79 -4.67 -6.81
CA ALA A 60 -21.92 -4.82 -8.26
C ALA A 60 -21.42 -6.18 -8.79
N SER A 61 -20.35 -6.71 -8.19
CA SER A 61 -19.68 -7.92 -8.70
C SER A 61 -20.17 -9.22 -8.06
N HIS A 62 -20.73 -9.17 -6.84
CA HIS A 62 -20.96 -10.37 -6.02
C HIS A 62 -22.35 -10.45 -5.40
N LYS A 63 -23.23 -9.45 -5.57
CA LYS A 63 -24.59 -9.49 -4.99
C LYS A 63 -25.37 -10.72 -5.45
N ASP A 64 -25.38 -10.98 -6.75
CA ASP A 64 -26.05 -12.17 -7.32
C ASP A 64 -25.48 -13.48 -6.77
N LYS A 65 -24.15 -13.55 -6.62
CA LYS A 65 -23.49 -14.72 -6.02
C LYS A 65 -23.84 -14.89 -4.54
N LEU A 66 -23.95 -13.77 -3.79
CA LEU A 66 -24.38 -13.82 -2.40
C LEU A 66 -25.79 -14.35 -2.25
N ASP A 67 -26.70 -13.96 -3.16
CA ASP A 67 -28.09 -14.38 -3.11
C ASP A 67 -28.28 -15.86 -3.49
N ASN A 68 -27.50 -16.37 -4.46
CA ASN A 68 -27.72 -17.69 -5.03
C ASN A 68 -26.71 -18.74 -4.54
N TYR A 69 -25.53 -18.35 -4.04
CA TYR A 69 -24.41 -19.25 -3.73
C TYR A 69 -23.66 -18.85 -2.45
N ARG A 70 -24.38 -18.33 -1.45
CA ARG A 70 -23.78 -17.80 -0.21
C ARG A 70 -22.79 -18.77 0.44
N ASP A 71 -23.13 -20.05 0.51
CA ASP A 71 -22.33 -21.07 1.19
C ASP A 71 -21.01 -21.40 0.47
N LEU A 72 -20.86 -20.97 -0.78
CA LEU A 72 -19.64 -21.10 -1.56
C LEU A 72 -18.73 -19.87 -1.47
N LEU A 73 -19.18 -18.80 -0.81
CA LEU A 73 -18.41 -17.56 -0.69
C LEU A 73 -17.56 -17.54 0.59
N GLY A 74 -16.33 -17.07 0.45
CA GLY A 74 -15.47 -16.81 1.62
C GLY A 74 -16.02 -15.67 2.49
N PRO A 75 -15.74 -15.69 3.81
CA PRO A 75 -16.32 -14.74 4.78
C PRO A 75 -16.00 -13.28 4.44
N ASN A 76 -14.84 -12.99 3.90
CA ASN A 76 -14.45 -11.63 3.51
C ASN A 76 -15.25 -11.11 2.30
N VAL A 77 -15.68 -11.97 1.38
CA VAL A 77 -16.55 -11.59 0.26
C VAL A 77 -17.92 -11.22 0.78
N ILE A 78 -18.47 -12.07 1.66
CA ILE A 78 -19.78 -11.85 2.30
C ILE A 78 -19.78 -10.52 3.05
N ASP A 79 -18.78 -10.27 3.93
CA ASP A 79 -18.66 -9.03 4.71
C ASP A 79 -18.61 -7.79 3.80
N ASN A 80 -17.84 -7.82 2.70
CA ASN A 80 -17.78 -6.68 1.78
C ASN A 80 -19.11 -6.38 1.09
N VAL A 81 -19.84 -7.40 0.64
CA VAL A 81 -21.14 -7.19 -0.01
C VAL A 81 -22.16 -6.67 1.02
N GLU A 82 -22.21 -7.26 2.22
CA GLU A 82 -23.13 -6.84 3.27
C GLU A 82 -22.87 -5.42 3.77
N ARG A 83 -21.60 -5.01 3.86
CA ARG A 83 -21.23 -3.61 4.14
C ARG A 83 -21.64 -2.69 2.99
N GLY A 84 -21.35 -3.09 1.75
CA GLY A 84 -21.69 -2.32 0.57
C GLY A 84 -23.19 -2.04 0.44
N LEU A 85 -24.03 -3.01 0.79
CA LEU A 85 -25.51 -2.87 0.79
C LEU A 85 -26.04 -1.86 1.82
N LYS A 86 -25.25 -1.48 2.83
CA LYS A 86 -25.63 -0.48 3.84
C LYS A 86 -25.33 0.96 3.40
N TYR A 87 -24.50 1.15 2.38
CA TYR A 87 -24.17 2.49 1.90
C TYR A 87 -25.28 3.08 1.04
N SER A 88 -25.59 4.33 1.31
CA SER A 88 -26.55 5.12 0.51
C SER A 88 -25.89 5.65 -0.77
N LEU A 89 -26.71 6.11 -1.72
CA LEU A 89 -26.22 6.83 -2.90
C LEU A 89 -25.42 8.08 -2.50
N ALA A 90 -25.81 8.75 -1.40
CA ALA A 90 -25.11 9.93 -0.90
C ALA A 90 -23.71 9.56 -0.41
N ASP A 91 -23.54 8.42 0.29
CA ASP A 91 -22.23 7.93 0.74
C ASP A 91 -21.31 7.64 -0.45
N VAL A 92 -21.82 6.97 -1.47
CA VAL A 92 -21.07 6.64 -2.70
C VAL A 92 -20.65 7.92 -3.43
N SER A 93 -21.59 8.89 -3.58
CA SER A 93 -21.31 10.17 -4.23
C SER A 93 -20.24 10.96 -3.46
N THR A 94 -20.33 10.99 -2.14
CA THR A 94 -19.34 11.66 -1.27
C THR A 94 -17.97 11.01 -1.40
N ALA A 95 -17.91 9.67 -1.43
CA ALA A 95 -16.66 8.93 -1.60
C ALA A 95 -15.99 9.26 -2.94
N HIS A 96 -16.73 9.37 -4.04
CA HIS A 96 -16.17 9.77 -5.34
C HIS A 96 -15.65 11.21 -5.37
N VAL A 97 -16.35 12.13 -4.70
CA VAL A 97 -15.85 13.51 -4.53
C VAL A 97 -14.54 13.51 -3.73
N MET A 98 -14.48 12.71 -2.65
CA MET A 98 -13.27 12.57 -1.84
C MET A 98 -12.12 11.94 -2.64
N GLN A 99 -12.39 10.89 -3.41
CA GLN A 99 -11.39 10.26 -4.29
C GLN A 99 -10.79 11.28 -5.28
N THR A 100 -11.62 12.16 -5.84
CA THR A 100 -11.15 13.24 -6.73
C THR A 100 -10.20 14.21 -6.01
N LYS A 101 -10.50 14.56 -4.75
CA LYS A 101 -9.62 15.41 -3.93
C LYS A 101 -8.30 14.70 -3.62
N ILE A 102 -8.34 13.43 -3.21
CA ILE A 102 -7.16 12.60 -2.96
C ILE A 102 -6.28 12.54 -4.22
N TYR A 103 -6.86 12.28 -5.39
CA TYR A 103 -6.15 12.27 -6.67
C TYR A 103 -5.44 13.61 -6.94
N LYS A 104 -6.11 14.76 -6.70
CA LYS A 104 -5.52 16.09 -6.88
C LYS A 104 -4.36 16.33 -5.90
N ASN A 105 -4.54 15.99 -4.62
CA ASN A 105 -3.50 16.13 -3.61
C ASN A 105 -2.28 15.27 -3.94
N PHE A 106 -2.52 14.04 -4.39
CA PHE A 106 -1.48 13.14 -4.85
C PHE A 106 -0.70 13.73 -6.04
N ARG A 107 -1.39 14.24 -7.05
CA ARG A 107 -0.73 14.89 -8.17
C ARG A 107 0.07 16.13 -7.77
N ASN A 108 -0.47 16.96 -6.89
CA ASN A 108 0.23 18.15 -6.39
C ASN A 108 1.52 17.81 -5.64
N PHE A 109 1.51 16.72 -4.85
CA PHE A 109 2.70 16.23 -4.17
C PHE A 109 3.86 15.95 -5.15
N PHE A 110 3.56 15.42 -6.33
CA PHE A 110 4.56 15.12 -7.36
C PHE A 110 4.99 16.31 -8.22
N ASN A 111 4.58 17.54 -7.89
CA ASN A 111 5.22 18.74 -8.43
C ASN A 111 6.63 18.93 -7.86
N ASP A 112 6.86 18.45 -6.62
CA ASP A 112 8.12 18.62 -5.89
C ASP A 112 8.97 17.34 -5.83
N TYR A 113 8.39 16.17 -6.17
CA TYR A 113 9.02 14.85 -6.04
C TYR A 113 8.81 14.01 -7.28
N ASP A 114 9.85 13.23 -7.65
CA ASP A 114 9.77 12.29 -8.78
C ASP A 114 9.16 10.94 -8.36
N VAL A 115 9.41 10.51 -7.12
CA VAL A 115 8.99 9.20 -6.63
C VAL A 115 8.68 9.24 -5.14
N LEU A 116 7.63 8.55 -4.72
CA LEU A 116 7.32 8.23 -3.33
C LEU A 116 7.75 6.78 -3.08
N ILE A 117 8.51 6.54 -2.00
CA ILE A 117 8.98 5.21 -1.62
C ILE A 117 8.40 4.84 -0.26
N CYS A 118 7.84 3.64 -0.15
CA CYS A 118 7.32 3.10 1.10
C CYS A 118 7.50 1.57 1.15
N PRO A 119 7.30 0.91 2.31
CA PRO A 119 7.28 -0.55 2.37
C PRO A 119 6.23 -1.14 1.44
N ALA A 120 6.48 -2.31 0.86
CA ALA A 120 5.51 -3.01 0.03
C ALA A 120 4.36 -3.62 0.85
N ALA A 121 4.60 -3.95 2.12
CA ALA A 121 3.61 -4.47 3.05
C ALA A 121 3.71 -3.79 4.41
N SER A 122 2.58 -3.71 5.11
CA SER A 122 2.49 -3.07 6.43
C SER A 122 3.02 -3.93 7.57
N VAL A 123 3.13 -5.24 7.36
CA VAL A 123 3.52 -6.25 8.36
C VAL A 123 4.46 -7.27 7.74
N SER A 124 5.21 -7.98 8.58
CA SER A 124 5.95 -9.18 8.16
C SER A 124 4.99 -10.28 7.68
N PRO A 125 5.44 -11.22 6.85
CA PRO A 125 4.71 -12.44 6.58
C PRO A 125 4.25 -13.13 7.87
N TYR A 126 3.03 -13.63 7.88
CA TYR A 126 2.38 -14.30 9.01
C TYR A 126 1.95 -15.72 8.59
N PRO A 127 1.62 -16.63 9.55
CA PRO A 127 1.23 -18.01 9.24
C PRO A 127 0.05 -18.06 8.25
N HIS A 128 0.07 -19.02 7.32
CA HIS A 128 -0.95 -19.12 6.27
C HIS A 128 -2.33 -19.53 6.80
N GLU A 129 -2.39 -20.11 8.00
CA GLU A 129 -3.62 -20.44 8.70
C GLU A 129 -4.36 -19.18 9.19
N GLN A 130 -3.63 -18.08 9.35
CA GLN A 130 -4.21 -16.79 9.74
C GLN A 130 -4.79 -16.09 8.51
N LEU A 131 -6.11 -15.88 8.49
CA LEU A 131 -6.80 -15.32 7.32
C LEU A 131 -6.40 -13.86 7.03
N PHE A 132 -6.13 -13.06 8.07
CA PHE A 132 -5.70 -11.66 7.96
C PHE A 132 -5.10 -11.18 9.29
N VAL A 133 -4.40 -10.05 9.24
CA VAL A 133 -3.89 -9.39 10.44
C VAL A 133 -4.98 -8.50 11.04
N ASP A 134 -5.35 -8.74 12.27
CA ASP A 134 -6.41 -8.02 12.98
C ASP A 134 -5.89 -6.99 14.01
N ASN A 135 -4.57 -6.98 14.24
CA ASN A 135 -3.90 -6.07 15.17
C ASN A 135 -2.54 -5.62 14.60
N ILE A 136 -2.24 -4.33 14.71
CA ILE A 136 -0.93 -3.76 14.42
C ILE A 136 -0.53 -2.85 15.57
N ASN A 137 0.67 -3.02 16.12
CA ASN A 137 1.23 -2.24 17.23
C ASN A 137 0.34 -2.21 18.49
N GLY A 138 -0.41 -3.30 18.77
CA GLY A 138 -1.33 -3.38 19.89
C GLY A 138 -2.72 -2.75 19.63
N GLU A 139 -2.92 -2.14 18.46
CA GLU A 139 -4.22 -1.56 18.07
C GLU A 139 -5.01 -2.54 17.19
N LYS A 140 -6.22 -2.89 17.63
CA LYS A 140 -7.13 -3.74 16.86
C LYS A 140 -7.63 -2.98 15.63
N LEU A 141 -7.54 -3.64 14.47
CA LEU A 141 -7.99 -3.05 13.22
C LEU A 141 -9.53 -3.12 13.09
N PRO A 142 -10.20 -2.04 12.63
CA PRO A 142 -11.66 -2.01 12.51
C PRO A 142 -12.20 -2.93 11.41
N THR A 143 -11.39 -3.24 10.40
CA THR A 143 -11.73 -4.16 9.30
C THR A 143 -10.53 -4.98 8.89
N TYR A 144 -10.77 -6.14 8.28
CA TYR A 144 -9.71 -6.99 7.74
C TYR A 144 -8.89 -6.32 6.63
N MET A 145 -9.38 -5.22 6.04
CA MET A 145 -8.68 -4.50 4.98
C MET A 145 -7.63 -3.51 5.49
N ARG A 146 -7.71 -3.12 6.76
CA ARG A 146 -6.87 -2.02 7.28
C ARG A 146 -5.37 -2.29 7.23
N TRP A 147 -4.93 -3.51 7.39
CA TRP A 147 -3.52 -3.86 7.26
C TRP A 147 -2.97 -3.69 5.83
N LEU A 148 -3.86 -3.59 4.82
CA LEU A 148 -3.50 -3.34 3.41
C LEU A 148 -3.44 -1.85 3.05
N SER A 149 -3.44 -0.95 4.02
CA SER A 149 -3.53 0.50 3.78
C SER A 149 -2.45 1.04 2.84
N LEU A 150 -1.21 0.56 2.92
CA LEU A 150 -0.14 0.95 2.00
C LEU A 150 -0.47 0.66 0.52
N SER A 151 -1.20 -0.42 0.25
CA SER A 151 -1.59 -0.79 -1.11
C SER A 151 -2.79 0.02 -1.59
N TYR A 152 -3.87 0.10 -0.80
CA TYR A 152 -5.08 0.74 -1.31
C TYR A 152 -5.01 2.27 -1.28
N ALA A 153 -4.24 2.89 -0.40
CA ALA A 153 -4.16 4.34 -0.36
C ALA A 153 -3.60 4.91 -1.67
N SER A 154 -2.52 4.36 -2.18
CA SER A 154 -1.99 4.74 -3.48
C SER A 154 -2.97 4.40 -4.62
N THR A 155 -3.61 3.23 -4.58
CA THR A 155 -4.57 2.78 -5.60
C THR A 155 -5.71 3.79 -5.81
N MET A 156 -6.17 4.44 -4.74
CA MET A 156 -7.24 5.47 -4.84
C MET A 156 -6.83 6.70 -5.66
N ALA A 157 -5.54 6.95 -5.82
CA ALA A 157 -4.99 8.04 -6.63
C ALA A 157 -4.57 7.61 -8.05
N ILE A 158 -4.83 6.35 -8.44
CA ILE A 158 -4.53 5.79 -9.78
C ILE A 158 -3.06 6.04 -10.17
N PRO A 159 -2.06 5.60 -9.39
CA PRO A 159 -0.65 5.79 -9.69
C PRO A 159 -0.12 4.73 -10.66
N CYS A 160 1.11 4.92 -11.14
CA CYS A 160 1.95 3.80 -11.50
C CYS A 160 2.82 3.37 -10.30
N VAL A 161 3.02 2.07 -10.14
CA VAL A 161 3.74 1.50 -8.99
C VAL A 161 4.69 0.42 -9.46
N TRP A 162 5.90 0.41 -8.89
CA TRP A 162 6.87 -0.65 -9.07
C TRP A 162 7.27 -1.21 -7.72
N ALA A 163 7.18 -2.52 -7.54
CA ALA A 163 7.63 -3.19 -6.33
C ALA A 163 9.01 -3.82 -6.54
N LEU A 164 9.94 -3.56 -5.61
CA LEU A 164 11.29 -4.10 -5.63
C LEU A 164 11.57 -4.92 -4.38
N PRO A 165 12.25 -6.08 -4.51
CA PRO A 165 12.82 -6.76 -3.36
C PRO A 165 13.86 -5.87 -2.68
N CYS A 166 13.89 -5.85 -1.35
CA CYS A 166 14.83 -5.05 -0.58
C CYS A 166 15.38 -5.82 0.63
N GLY A 167 15.93 -7.02 0.38
CA GLY A 167 16.52 -7.89 1.39
C GLY A 167 15.51 -8.57 2.32
N LEU A 168 15.87 -8.72 3.58
CA LEU A 168 15.05 -9.36 4.61
C LEU A 168 14.60 -8.33 5.66
N ASP A 169 13.49 -8.60 6.34
CA ASP A 169 13.02 -7.82 7.47
C ASP A 169 13.67 -8.25 8.80
N HIS A 170 13.15 -7.76 9.93
CA HIS A 170 13.64 -8.07 11.28
C HIS A 170 13.39 -9.52 11.73
N LYS A 171 12.53 -10.27 11.02
CA LYS A 171 12.25 -11.71 11.23
C LYS A 171 12.93 -12.60 10.20
N GLU A 172 13.88 -12.04 9.45
CA GLU A 172 14.55 -12.72 8.33
C GLU A 172 13.58 -13.16 7.20
N MET A 173 12.42 -12.51 7.11
CA MET A 173 11.44 -12.75 6.06
C MET A 173 11.67 -11.80 4.88
N PRO A 174 11.30 -12.18 3.64
CA PRO A 174 11.45 -11.32 2.47
C PRO A 174 10.80 -9.95 2.69
N PHE A 175 11.56 -8.89 2.43
CA PHE A 175 11.12 -7.51 2.54
C PHE A 175 11.16 -6.83 1.16
N GLY A 176 10.14 -6.03 0.87
CA GLY A 176 10.03 -5.26 -0.35
C GLY A 176 9.71 -3.80 -0.09
N ILE A 177 10.02 -2.99 -1.08
CA ILE A 177 9.61 -1.57 -1.16
C ILE A 177 8.77 -1.36 -2.42
N GLN A 178 7.88 -0.38 -2.39
CA GLN A 178 7.18 0.10 -3.57
C GLN A 178 7.62 1.53 -3.91
N LEU A 179 7.80 1.75 -5.20
CA LEU A 179 8.09 3.03 -5.83
C LEU A 179 6.81 3.49 -6.49
N ILE A 180 6.35 4.67 -6.17
CA ILE A 180 5.05 5.19 -6.59
C ILE A 180 5.28 6.50 -7.32
N ALA A 181 4.64 6.67 -8.48
CA ALA A 181 4.65 7.91 -9.26
C ALA A 181 3.24 8.19 -9.84
N PRO A 182 2.95 9.40 -10.32
CA PRO A 182 1.67 9.71 -10.94
C PRO A 182 1.39 8.87 -12.18
N ALA A 183 0.12 8.63 -12.49
CA ALA A 183 -0.30 7.96 -13.71
C ALA A 183 0.35 8.56 -14.96
N GLY A 184 0.75 7.69 -15.88
CA GLY A 184 1.40 8.07 -17.14
C GLY A 184 2.92 8.28 -17.05
N ARG A 185 3.53 8.07 -15.87
CA ARG A 185 5.00 8.10 -15.70
C ARG A 185 5.62 6.71 -15.61
N ASP A 186 5.01 5.71 -16.23
CA ASP A 186 5.41 4.30 -16.13
C ASP A 186 6.83 4.06 -16.65
N VAL A 187 7.20 4.68 -17.77
CA VAL A 187 8.55 4.54 -18.36
C VAL A 187 9.60 5.12 -17.42
N GLU A 188 9.39 6.35 -16.93
CA GLU A 188 10.33 6.99 -16.02
C GLU A 188 10.46 6.21 -14.70
N LEU A 189 9.34 5.73 -14.17
CA LEU A 189 9.35 4.92 -12.95
C LEU A 189 10.09 3.60 -13.16
N SER A 190 9.94 2.98 -14.32
CA SER A 190 10.67 1.77 -14.70
C SER A 190 12.19 2.00 -14.74
N GLU A 191 12.64 3.14 -15.28
CA GLU A 191 14.06 3.52 -15.31
C GLU A 191 14.60 3.77 -13.88
N ILE A 192 13.82 4.45 -13.02
CA ILE A 192 14.17 4.66 -11.62
C ILE A 192 14.29 3.30 -10.92
N ALA A 193 13.30 2.42 -11.12
CA ALA A 193 13.27 1.10 -10.51
C ALA A 193 14.48 0.26 -10.90
N LYS A 194 14.82 0.21 -12.21
CA LYS A 194 15.99 -0.51 -12.73
C LYS A 194 17.29 0.04 -12.14
N SER A 195 17.43 1.35 -12.07
CA SER A 195 18.61 1.99 -11.50
C SER A 195 18.74 1.69 -10.00
N LEU A 196 17.63 1.78 -9.27
CA LEU A 196 17.63 1.47 -7.84
C LEU A 196 17.87 -0.02 -7.57
N GLU A 197 17.28 -0.93 -8.35
CA GLU A 197 17.54 -2.37 -8.21
C GLU A 197 19.04 -2.69 -8.30
N THR A 198 19.75 -2.05 -9.24
CA THR A 198 21.21 -2.20 -9.35
C THR A 198 21.91 -1.78 -8.07
N VAL A 199 21.51 -0.67 -7.45
CA VAL A 199 22.07 -0.20 -6.17
C VAL A 199 21.74 -1.18 -5.04
N LEU A 200 20.47 -1.64 -4.95
CA LEU A 200 20.05 -2.58 -3.91
C LEU A 200 20.82 -3.90 -3.96
N MET A 201 21.14 -4.37 -5.15
CA MET A 201 21.87 -5.64 -5.34
C MET A 201 23.34 -5.58 -4.91
N THR A 202 23.94 -4.39 -4.80
CA THR A 202 25.35 -4.22 -4.35
C THR A 202 25.51 -4.24 -2.82
N ASN A 203 24.42 -4.17 -2.05
CA ASN A 203 24.47 -4.08 -0.60
C ASN A 203 23.85 -5.32 0.05
N GLU A 204 24.60 -5.99 0.93
CA GLU A 204 24.18 -7.20 1.63
C GLU A 204 22.86 -7.06 2.40
N LYS A 205 22.54 -5.85 2.89
CA LYS A 205 21.32 -5.58 3.65
C LYS A 205 20.07 -5.43 2.76
N THR A 206 20.25 -5.16 1.47
CA THR A 206 19.16 -4.85 0.54
C THR A 206 19.09 -5.78 -0.67
N LYS A 207 20.13 -6.57 -0.93
CA LYS A 207 20.13 -7.49 -2.06
C LYS A 207 18.98 -8.51 -1.95
N ARG A 208 18.42 -8.86 -3.09
CA ARG A 208 17.36 -9.86 -3.17
C ARG A 208 17.82 -11.19 -2.58
N PRO A 209 17.10 -11.77 -1.61
CA PRO A 209 17.42 -13.10 -1.11
C PRO A 209 17.19 -14.16 -2.19
N ILE A 210 18.11 -15.13 -2.26
CA ILE A 210 17.97 -16.28 -3.17
C ILE A 210 17.47 -17.46 -2.33
N PRO A 211 16.29 -18.02 -2.63
CA PRO A 211 15.78 -19.18 -1.92
C PRO A 211 16.72 -20.37 -2.06
N LEU A 212 17.03 -21.01 -0.94
CA LEU A 212 17.70 -22.31 -0.95
C LEU A 212 16.65 -23.38 -1.25
N ILE A 213 16.53 -23.77 -2.51
CA ILE A 213 15.68 -24.90 -2.91
C ILE A 213 16.45 -26.18 -2.53
N LYS A 214 15.91 -26.92 -1.57
CA LYS A 214 16.40 -28.26 -1.20
C LYS A 214 15.67 -29.31 -2.02
#